data_d02ea5c42b8659650db1f5061f318db2
#
_entry.id   d02ea5c42b8659650db1f5061f318db2
#
_cell.length_a   1.000
_cell.length_b   1.000
_cell.length_c   1.000
_cell.angle_alpha   90.00
_cell.angle_beta   90.00
_cell.angle_gamma   90.00
#
_symmetry.space_group_name_H-M   'P 1'
#
loop_
_entity.id
_entity.type
_entity.pdbx_description
1 polymer ?
#
loop_
_entity_poly.entity_id
_entity_poly.type
_entity_poly.pdbx_seq_one_letter_code
_entity_poly.pdbx_strand_id
1 'polypeptide(L)'
;MQESSTPLNQEVSSSRRNWLKNTALAGVAALAAPVIDASAKSAAPAPAARRIPLAVSTYSYWHFEEKKYPIEKVIEDAARLGFDGVEILHRQMTDESIPYMNKLKRLAFDNGLSLPMLSIHQSFVQPKAEDRKKDVAHTIRCINLAVQMGIPAIRMNTGSWRTVKRDAAYYKDGKEPAIQGYTDQDAIKWCIDSYGECLVAAEKAGVVLAIENHWGLSSNIDYLLEIYKPLSSSPAMGMNVDTGNFVGNPYPQFERLAPYATIVQAKTYYGGGFFYDLDLDYQKVADILRKANFKGYISLEMEGKENPATAVPKSLELFRKVFS
;
A
#
# COMPACT_ATOMS: atom_id res chain seq x y z
N MET A 1 -55.29 38.03 -22.42
CA MET A 1 -55.75 36.65 -22.18
C MET A 1 -54.63 36.01 -21.37
N GLN A 2 -54.56 36.14 -20.04
CA GLN A 2 -55.24 35.32 -19.05
C GLN A 2 -55.28 33.86 -19.46
N GLU A 3 -54.48 33.06 -18.80
CA GLU A 3 -54.79 32.09 -17.72
C GLU A 3 -53.69 31.08 -17.73
N SER A 4 -53.30 30.38 -16.74
CA SER A 4 -53.57 30.32 -15.29
C SER A 4 -52.54 29.42 -14.67
N SER A 5 -52.04 29.85 -13.57
CA SER A 5 -51.18 29.07 -12.67
C SER A 5 -52.01 28.01 -11.92
N THR A 6 -51.51 26.80 -11.77
CA THR A 6 -51.93 25.92 -10.71
C THR A 6 -50.73 25.22 -10.04
N PRO A 7 -50.58 25.27 -8.69
CA PRO A 7 -49.48 24.67 -8.02
C PRO A 7 -49.83 23.24 -7.58
N LEU A 8 -48.92 22.31 -7.76
CA LEU A 8 -48.97 21.00 -7.09
C LEU A 8 -48.24 21.07 -5.76
N ASN A 9 -49.02 21.16 -4.73
CA ASN A 9 -48.56 21.13 -3.34
C ASN A 9 -48.67 19.71 -2.78
N GLN A 10 -47.61 19.34 -2.03
CA GLN A 10 -47.64 18.49 -0.84
C GLN A 10 -48.45 17.19 -0.83
N GLU A 11 -47.74 16.07 -0.68
CA GLU A 11 -47.99 15.09 0.38
C GLU A 11 -47.01 13.94 0.33
N VAL A 12 -45.88 13.99 1.04
CA VAL A 12 -45.20 12.79 1.57
C VAL A 12 -44.47 13.18 2.87
N SER A 13 -45.18 13.26 3.94
CA SER A 13 -44.54 13.34 5.26
C SER A 13 -45.53 12.90 6.36
N SER A 14 -45.71 11.58 6.56
CA SER A 14 -46.31 11.10 7.82
C SER A 14 -46.23 9.58 8.07
N SER A 15 -45.23 8.87 7.52
CA SER A 15 -45.18 7.40 7.71
C SER A 15 -44.10 6.87 8.67
N ARG A 16 -43.25 7.70 9.27
CA ARG A 16 -42.19 7.22 10.20
C ARG A 16 -42.35 7.53 11.66
N ARG A 17 -43.45 8.19 12.06
CA ARG A 17 -43.69 8.57 13.49
C ARG A 17 -44.71 7.75 14.22
N ASN A 18 -45.47 6.85 13.61
CA ASN A 18 -46.57 6.12 14.23
C ASN A 18 -46.29 4.68 14.63
N TRP A 19 -45.03 4.20 14.46
CA TRP A 19 -44.67 2.82 14.86
C TRP A 19 -44.21 2.66 16.32
N LEU A 20 -44.07 3.73 17.08
CA LEU A 20 -43.55 3.70 18.45
C LEU A 20 -44.60 3.96 19.58
N LYS A 21 -45.91 3.91 19.30
CA LYS A 21 -46.93 4.25 20.32
C LYS A 21 -47.91 3.15 20.71
N ASN A 22 -47.80 1.92 20.24
CA ASN A 22 -48.75 0.85 20.58
C ASN A 22 -48.08 -0.40 21.19
N THR A 23 -47.33 -0.23 22.29
CA THR A 23 -47.00 -1.34 23.19
C THR A 23 -46.91 -0.83 24.62
N ALA A 24 -48.05 -0.52 25.21
CA ALA A 24 -48.20 -0.42 26.66
C ALA A 24 -49.65 -0.75 26.99
N LEU A 25 -49.89 -1.93 27.50
CA LEU A 25 -50.88 -2.33 28.51
C LEU A 25 -51.29 -3.79 28.31
N ALA A 26 -50.67 -4.70 29.05
CA ALA A 26 -51.29 -5.95 29.47
C ALA A 26 -50.58 -6.49 30.73
N GLY A 27 -51.25 -6.39 31.85
CA GLY A 27 -51.44 -7.43 32.83
C GLY A 27 -50.27 -7.90 33.70
N VAL A 28 -50.24 -7.40 34.94
CA VAL A 28 -49.50 -7.97 36.07
C VAL A 28 -50.09 -9.34 36.45
N ALA A 29 -49.26 -10.40 36.39
CA ALA A 29 -49.47 -11.63 37.15
C ALA A 29 -48.10 -12.02 37.75
N ALA A 30 -48.00 -11.82 39.07
CA ALA A 30 -46.82 -12.23 39.84
C ALA A 30 -46.82 -13.75 40.02
N LEU A 31 -45.86 -14.45 39.42
CA LEU A 31 -45.43 -15.78 39.79
C LEU A 31 -43.97 -15.72 40.21
N ALA A 32 -43.73 -16.04 41.49
CA ALA A 32 -42.37 -16.12 42.05
C ALA A 32 -41.60 -17.24 41.36
N ALA A 33 -40.60 -16.86 40.58
CA ALA A 33 -39.56 -17.76 40.05
C ALA A 33 -38.27 -17.61 40.86
N PRO A 34 -37.50 -18.67 41.05
CA PRO A 34 -36.26 -18.65 41.85
C PRO A 34 -35.23 -17.68 41.26
N VAL A 35 -34.60 -16.91 42.13
CA VAL A 35 -33.47 -16.04 41.79
C VAL A 35 -32.32 -16.91 41.31
N ILE A 36 -32.13 -17.04 40.01
CA ILE A 36 -30.91 -17.57 39.44
C ILE A 36 -29.90 -16.42 39.49
N ASP A 37 -28.84 -16.62 40.25
CA ASP A 37 -27.70 -15.72 40.38
C ASP A 37 -27.01 -15.56 38.99
N ALA A 38 -27.36 -14.49 38.28
CA ALA A 38 -26.87 -14.20 36.94
C ALA A 38 -25.55 -13.39 36.95
N SER A 39 -24.61 -13.75 37.82
CA SER A 39 -23.31 -13.09 37.88
C SER A 39 -22.18 -13.77 37.03
N ALA A 40 -22.55 -14.68 36.16
CA ALA A 40 -21.62 -15.10 35.08
C ALA A 40 -21.74 -14.12 33.91
N LYS A 41 -21.05 -12.97 33.99
CA LYS A 41 -20.74 -12.19 32.79
C LYS A 41 -19.88 -13.09 31.87
N SER A 42 -20.55 -13.77 30.92
CA SER A 42 -19.85 -14.36 29.77
C SER A 42 -19.06 -13.23 29.12
N ALA A 43 -17.74 -13.23 29.31
CA ALA A 43 -16.87 -12.36 28.58
C ALA A 43 -17.11 -12.66 27.08
N ALA A 44 -17.56 -11.66 26.33
CA ALA A 44 -17.65 -11.81 24.89
C ALA A 44 -16.30 -12.33 24.39
N PRO A 45 -16.30 -13.34 23.49
CA PRO A 45 -15.04 -13.84 22.95
C PRO A 45 -14.25 -12.65 22.38
N ALA A 46 -12.98 -12.56 22.75
CA ALA A 46 -12.09 -11.54 22.17
C ALA A 46 -12.22 -11.60 20.64
N PRO A 47 -12.35 -10.44 19.96
CA PRO A 47 -12.46 -10.43 18.51
C PRO A 47 -11.27 -11.21 17.95
N ALA A 48 -11.55 -12.17 17.07
CA ALA A 48 -10.52 -12.95 16.40
C ALA A 48 -9.48 -11.99 15.80
N ALA A 49 -8.20 -12.29 16.00
CA ALA A 49 -7.12 -11.47 15.45
C ALA A 49 -7.38 -11.26 13.94
N ARG A 50 -7.44 -10.01 13.52
CA ARG A 50 -7.71 -9.69 12.11
C ARG A 50 -6.53 -10.19 11.27
N ARG A 51 -6.80 -11.07 10.31
CA ARG A 51 -5.84 -11.51 9.33
C ARG A 51 -5.28 -10.30 8.55
N ILE A 52 -3.97 -10.25 8.35
CA ILE A 52 -3.34 -9.24 7.50
C ILE A 52 -3.67 -9.56 6.03
N PRO A 53 -4.23 -8.63 5.25
CA PRO A 53 -4.56 -8.87 3.85
C PRO A 53 -3.30 -8.99 3.00
N LEU A 54 -3.30 -9.95 2.06
CA LEU A 54 -2.20 -10.25 1.16
C LEU A 54 -2.50 -9.77 -0.25
N ALA A 55 -1.61 -8.98 -0.82
CA ALA A 55 -1.63 -8.57 -2.22
C ALA A 55 -0.43 -9.16 -2.97
N VAL A 56 -0.46 -9.07 -4.29
CA VAL A 56 0.68 -9.38 -5.15
C VAL A 56 0.98 -8.19 -6.05
N SER A 57 2.25 -7.80 -6.11
CA SER A 57 2.72 -6.79 -7.07
C SER A 57 2.79 -7.38 -8.47
N THR A 58 2.30 -6.64 -9.46
CA THR A 58 2.38 -7.04 -10.88
C THR A 58 3.81 -7.22 -11.34
N TYR A 59 4.78 -6.57 -10.65
CA TYR A 59 6.21 -6.78 -10.85
C TYR A 59 6.61 -8.26 -10.73
N SER A 60 6.02 -9.01 -9.81
CA SER A 60 6.29 -10.44 -9.56
C SER A 60 6.12 -11.34 -10.79
N TYR A 61 5.44 -10.86 -11.83
CA TYR A 61 5.22 -11.58 -13.08
C TYR A 61 6.00 -11.02 -14.25
N TRP A 62 6.61 -9.85 -14.11
CA TRP A 62 7.24 -9.16 -15.25
C TRP A 62 8.76 -8.99 -15.13
N HIS A 63 9.28 -8.65 -13.94
CA HIS A 63 10.72 -8.45 -13.65
C HIS A 63 11.45 -7.52 -14.63
N PHE A 64 10.74 -6.56 -15.23
CA PHE A 64 11.26 -5.65 -16.27
C PHE A 64 11.75 -6.35 -17.55
N GLU A 65 11.24 -7.53 -17.86
CA GLU A 65 11.50 -8.18 -19.16
C GLU A 65 11.03 -7.30 -20.32
N GLU A 66 11.60 -7.53 -21.52
CA GLU A 66 11.28 -6.74 -22.72
C GLU A 66 9.77 -6.75 -23.01
N LYS A 67 9.15 -7.94 -22.94
CA LYS A 67 7.71 -8.09 -23.13
C LYS A 67 6.97 -7.95 -21.80
N LYS A 68 6.15 -6.91 -21.68
CA LYS A 68 5.32 -6.73 -20.49
C LYS A 68 4.32 -7.86 -20.30
N TYR A 69 4.27 -8.41 -19.08
CA TYR A 69 3.21 -9.34 -18.71
C TYR A 69 1.90 -8.57 -18.50
N PRO A 70 0.76 -8.97 -19.09
CA PRO A 70 -0.49 -8.22 -18.97
C PRO A 70 -0.97 -8.11 -17.54
N ILE A 71 -1.26 -6.89 -17.08
CA ILE A 71 -1.78 -6.63 -15.72
C ILE A 71 -3.11 -7.36 -15.50
N GLU A 72 -3.95 -7.46 -16.53
CA GLU A 72 -5.22 -8.19 -16.48
C GLU A 72 -5.01 -9.66 -16.09
N LYS A 73 -3.99 -10.30 -16.63
CA LYS A 73 -3.66 -11.68 -16.26
C LYS A 73 -3.16 -11.80 -14.83
N VAL A 74 -2.44 -10.80 -14.32
CA VAL A 74 -2.03 -10.79 -12.90
C VAL A 74 -3.28 -10.70 -12.01
N ILE A 75 -4.27 -9.86 -12.37
CA ILE A 75 -5.52 -9.74 -11.61
C ILE A 75 -6.28 -11.08 -11.61
N GLU A 76 -6.41 -11.73 -12.76
CA GLU A 76 -7.07 -13.05 -12.89
C GLU A 76 -6.33 -14.14 -12.07
N ASP A 77 -5.01 -14.19 -12.15
CA ASP A 77 -4.19 -15.14 -11.39
C ASP A 77 -4.26 -14.86 -9.87
N ALA A 78 -4.22 -13.61 -9.46
CA ALA A 78 -4.35 -13.23 -8.05
C ALA A 78 -5.70 -13.68 -7.48
N ALA A 79 -6.79 -13.50 -8.22
CA ALA A 79 -8.11 -13.98 -7.84
C ALA A 79 -8.16 -15.51 -7.72
N ARG A 80 -7.67 -16.23 -8.73
CA ARG A 80 -7.62 -17.70 -8.75
C ARG A 80 -6.79 -18.27 -7.59
N LEU A 81 -5.71 -17.61 -7.21
CA LEU A 81 -4.84 -18.00 -6.09
C LEU A 81 -5.42 -17.58 -4.73
N GLY A 82 -6.35 -16.63 -4.70
CA GLY A 82 -7.01 -16.14 -3.49
C GLY A 82 -6.21 -15.08 -2.75
N PHE A 83 -5.49 -14.22 -3.44
CA PHE A 83 -5.01 -12.96 -2.88
C PHE A 83 -6.17 -12.03 -2.53
N ASP A 84 -5.93 -11.03 -1.68
CA ASP A 84 -6.92 -9.99 -1.32
C ASP A 84 -6.80 -8.76 -2.20
N GLY A 85 -5.70 -8.62 -2.94
CA GLY A 85 -5.48 -7.46 -3.80
C GLY A 85 -4.32 -7.61 -4.78
N VAL A 86 -4.22 -6.62 -5.67
CA VAL A 86 -3.12 -6.50 -6.64
C VAL A 86 -2.53 -5.10 -6.56
N GLU A 87 -1.24 -5.02 -6.33
CA GLU A 87 -0.45 -3.80 -6.47
C GLU A 87 -0.06 -3.63 -7.93
N ILE A 88 -0.35 -2.46 -8.49
CA ILE A 88 -0.03 -2.17 -9.89
C ILE A 88 1.31 -1.44 -9.98
N LEU A 89 2.24 -1.99 -10.77
CA LEU A 89 3.46 -1.28 -11.14
C LEU A 89 3.17 -0.38 -12.34
N HIS A 90 3.26 0.94 -12.16
CA HIS A 90 2.95 1.94 -13.18
C HIS A 90 3.72 1.71 -14.51
N ARG A 91 5.03 1.38 -14.42
CA ARG A 91 5.85 1.09 -15.61
C ARG A 91 5.36 -0.11 -16.43
N GLN A 92 4.58 -1.00 -15.83
CA GLN A 92 3.99 -2.16 -16.52
C GLN A 92 2.71 -1.79 -17.28
N MET A 93 2.05 -0.69 -16.92
CA MET A 93 0.87 -0.22 -17.65
C MET A 93 1.23 0.03 -19.13
N THR A 94 0.37 -0.39 -20.03
CA THR A 94 0.52 -0.21 -21.47
C THR A 94 -0.23 1.02 -21.98
N ASP A 95 -1.17 1.51 -21.19
CA ASP A 95 -2.03 2.65 -21.51
C ASP A 95 -2.42 3.37 -20.20
N GLU A 96 -2.63 4.68 -20.25
CA GLU A 96 -3.11 5.52 -19.15
C GLU A 96 -4.47 6.14 -19.46
N SER A 97 -5.15 5.66 -20.50
CA SER A 97 -6.48 6.14 -20.85
C SER A 97 -7.52 5.76 -19.80
N ILE A 98 -8.54 6.61 -19.64
CA ILE A 98 -9.66 6.34 -18.73
C ILE A 98 -10.33 4.98 -19.01
N PRO A 99 -10.59 4.58 -20.28
CA PRO A 99 -11.14 3.26 -20.57
C PRO A 99 -10.27 2.10 -20.06
N TYR A 100 -8.94 2.19 -20.22
CA TYR A 100 -8.03 1.14 -19.73
C TYR A 100 -8.02 1.07 -18.20
N MET A 101 -7.90 2.21 -17.53
CA MET A 101 -7.95 2.25 -16.07
C MET A 101 -9.29 1.72 -15.51
N ASN A 102 -10.40 2.10 -16.12
CA ASN A 102 -11.72 1.58 -15.75
C ASN A 102 -11.84 0.07 -15.98
N LYS A 103 -11.22 -0.45 -17.05
CA LYS A 103 -11.16 -1.90 -17.32
C LYS A 103 -10.43 -2.63 -16.19
N LEU A 104 -9.23 -2.16 -15.77
CA LEU A 104 -8.46 -2.78 -14.68
C LEU A 104 -9.24 -2.71 -13.36
N LYS A 105 -9.79 -1.53 -13.02
CA LYS A 105 -10.60 -1.34 -11.82
C LYS A 105 -11.82 -2.26 -11.80
N ARG A 106 -12.54 -2.35 -12.92
CA ARG A 106 -13.72 -3.23 -13.04
C ARG A 106 -13.33 -4.69 -12.91
N LEU A 107 -12.23 -5.12 -13.56
CA LEU A 107 -11.75 -6.50 -13.50
C LEU A 107 -11.37 -6.89 -12.06
N ALA A 108 -10.68 -6.01 -11.33
CA ALA A 108 -10.36 -6.25 -9.92
C ALA A 108 -11.63 -6.37 -9.08
N PHE A 109 -12.59 -5.45 -9.26
CA PHE A 109 -13.86 -5.44 -8.54
C PHE A 109 -14.68 -6.72 -8.79
N ASP A 110 -14.82 -7.13 -10.05
CA ASP A 110 -15.59 -8.34 -10.43
C ASP A 110 -14.96 -9.62 -9.86
N ASN A 111 -13.66 -9.59 -9.57
CA ASN A 111 -12.93 -10.69 -8.93
C ASN A 111 -12.78 -10.55 -7.41
N GLY A 112 -13.44 -9.55 -6.77
CA GLY A 112 -13.38 -9.34 -5.32
C GLY A 112 -12.01 -8.88 -4.81
N LEU A 113 -11.16 -8.30 -5.66
CA LEU A 113 -9.82 -7.84 -5.33
C LEU A 113 -9.79 -6.34 -5.08
N SER A 114 -8.99 -5.93 -4.09
CA SER A 114 -8.60 -4.53 -3.91
C SER A 114 -7.41 -4.16 -4.79
N LEU A 115 -7.27 -2.87 -5.11
CA LEU A 115 -6.04 -2.30 -5.68
C LEU A 115 -5.39 -1.40 -4.61
N PRO A 116 -4.56 -1.95 -3.70
CA PRO A 116 -4.10 -1.21 -2.53
C PRO A 116 -3.02 -0.17 -2.84
N MET A 117 -2.24 -0.33 -3.89
CA MET A 117 -1.12 0.53 -4.20
C MET A 117 -0.80 0.61 -5.69
N LEU A 118 -0.37 1.80 -6.14
CA LEU A 118 0.28 2.05 -7.42
C LEU A 118 1.77 2.31 -7.17
N SER A 119 2.65 1.45 -7.64
CA SER A 119 4.10 1.64 -7.51
C SER A 119 4.65 2.44 -8.68
N ILE A 120 5.23 3.61 -8.38
CA ILE A 120 5.80 4.50 -9.39
C ILE A 120 7.32 4.60 -9.25
N HIS A 121 7.97 5.09 -10.29
CA HIS A 121 9.40 5.36 -10.30
C HIS A 121 9.64 6.83 -10.64
N GLN A 122 10.21 7.54 -9.69
CA GLN A 122 10.71 8.91 -9.82
C GLN A 122 12.03 9.03 -9.07
N SER A 123 12.74 10.14 -9.26
CA SER A 123 13.98 10.41 -8.54
C SER A 123 14.07 11.88 -8.19
N PHE A 124 14.16 12.20 -6.90
CA PHE A 124 14.41 13.55 -6.43
C PHE A 124 15.89 13.80 -6.14
N VAL A 125 16.73 12.76 -6.16
CA VAL A 125 18.18 12.86 -6.03
C VAL A 125 18.77 13.32 -7.37
N GLN A 126 18.55 14.58 -7.71
CA GLN A 126 18.95 15.22 -8.95
C GLN A 126 19.40 16.67 -8.69
N PRO A 127 20.65 17.05 -9.05
CA PRO A 127 21.15 18.41 -8.83
C PRO A 127 20.31 19.50 -9.54
N LYS A 128 19.83 19.21 -10.75
CA LYS A 128 19.05 20.17 -11.53
C LYS A 128 17.61 20.27 -11.03
N ALA A 129 17.20 21.48 -10.64
CA ALA A 129 15.84 21.73 -10.16
C ALA A 129 14.77 21.41 -11.21
N GLU A 130 15.05 21.64 -12.49
CA GLU A 130 14.13 21.33 -13.59
C GLU A 130 13.82 19.83 -13.70
N ASP A 131 14.81 18.98 -13.44
CA ASP A 131 14.60 17.53 -13.48
C ASP A 131 13.78 17.06 -12.28
N ARG A 132 14.01 17.61 -11.08
CA ARG A 132 13.15 17.37 -9.92
C ARG A 132 11.70 17.80 -10.17
N LYS A 133 11.49 18.96 -10.80
CA LYS A 133 10.14 19.44 -11.17
C LYS A 133 9.43 18.49 -12.15
N LYS A 134 10.15 17.87 -13.08
CA LYS A 134 9.57 16.84 -13.98
C LYS A 134 9.08 15.64 -13.19
N ASP A 135 9.86 15.18 -12.21
CA ASP A 135 9.48 14.04 -11.37
C ASP A 135 8.34 14.39 -10.38
N VAL A 136 8.27 15.62 -9.88
CA VAL A 136 7.10 16.14 -9.14
C VAL A 136 5.86 16.13 -10.03
N ALA A 137 5.93 16.67 -11.24
CA ALA A 137 4.81 16.67 -12.19
C ALA A 137 4.38 15.25 -12.57
N HIS A 138 5.34 14.33 -12.77
CA HIS A 138 5.07 12.90 -12.97
C HIS A 138 4.32 12.29 -11.78
N THR A 139 4.76 12.57 -10.56
CA THR A 139 4.10 12.09 -9.34
C THR A 139 2.68 12.60 -9.23
N ILE A 140 2.44 13.90 -9.47
CA ILE A 140 1.10 14.50 -9.45
C ILE A 140 0.20 13.85 -10.52
N ARG A 141 0.72 13.57 -11.72
CA ARG A 141 -0.01 12.79 -12.73
C ARG A 141 -0.38 11.41 -12.21
N CYS A 142 0.54 10.69 -11.57
CA CYS A 142 0.27 9.37 -11.00
C CYS A 142 -0.76 9.42 -9.85
N ILE A 143 -0.81 10.50 -9.05
CA ILE A 143 -1.88 10.70 -8.07
C ILE A 143 -3.26 10.71 -8.77
N ASN A 144 -3.38 11.41 -9.90
CA ASN A 144 -4.63 11.42 -10.67
C ASN A 144 -4.99 10.04 -11.24
N LEU A 145 -3.99 9.26 -11.70
CA LEU A 145 -4.21 7.87 -12.14
C LEU A 145 -4.70 6.99 -10.97
N ALA A 146 -4.11 7.13 -9.79
CA ALA A 146 -4.52 6.41 -8.59
C ALA A 146 -5.98 6.74 -8.22
N VAL A 147 -6.36 8.02 -8.21
CA VAL A 147 -7.76 8.45 -7.99
C VAL A 147 -8.70 7.80 -9.00
N GLN A 148 -8.37 7.81 -10.29
CA GLN A 148 -9.20 7.23 -11.35
C GLN A 148 -9.41 5.72 -11.15
N MET A 149 -8.37 5.02 -10.72
CA MET A 149 -8.44 3.58 -10.43
C MET A 149 -9.01 3.25 -9.05
N GLY A 150 -9.21 4.23 -8.17
CA GLY A 150 -9.64 4.02 -6.79
C GLY A 150 -8.53 3.42 -5.90
N ILE A 151 -7.26 3.68 -6.25
CA ILE A 151 -6.08 3.22 -5.51
C ILE A 151 -5.78 4.22 -4.40
N PRO A 152 -5.72 3.79 -3.12
CA PRO A 152 -5.56 4.70 -1.98
C PRO A 152 -4.12 5.13 -1.71
N ALA A 153 -3.11 4.42 -2.25
CA ALA A 153 -1.71 4.70 -1.94
C ALA A 153 -0.81 4.60 -3.17
N ILE A 154 0.27 5.36 -3.15
CA ILE A 154 1.33 5.33 -4.16
C ILE A 154 2.65 5.02 -3.45
N ARG A 155 3.39 4.00 -3.91
CA ARG A 155 4.77 3.77 -3.50
C ARG A 155 5.69 4.71 -4.25
N MET A 156 6.57 5.37 -3.52
CA MET A 156 7.51 6.35 -4.03
C MET A 156 8.95 6.09 -3.57
N ASN A 157 9.89 6.26 -4.47
CA ASN A 157 11.33 6.20 -4.18
C ASN A 157 11.88 7.58 -3.84
N THR A 158 13.08 7.64 -3.25
CA THR A 158 13.86 8.88 -3.16
C THR A 158 14.65 9.14 -4.45
N GLY A 159 15.10 8.08 -5.08
CA GLY A 159 16.07 8.11 -6.16
C GLY A 159 17.50 7.84 -5.67
N SER A 160 18.46 7.99 -6.55
CA SER A 160 19.87 7.69 -6.32
C SER A 160 20.78 8.61 -7.12
N TRP A 161 22.04 8.72 -6.70
CA TRP A 161 23.07 9.51 -7.39
C TRP A 161 23.43 8.97 -8.77
N ARG A 162 23.27 7.65 -8.99
CA ARG A 162 23.64 6.93 -10.21
C ARG A 162 25.14 7.06 -10.56
N THR A 163 25.97 7.17 -9.55
CA THR A 163 27.44 7.34 -9.68
C THR A 163 28.17 6.02 -9.72
N VAL A 164 27.51 4.92 -9.39
CA VAL A 164 28.09 3.57 -9.42
C VAL A 164 27.22 2.60 -10.23
N LYS A 165 27.86 1.54 -10.71
CA LYS A 165 27.15 0.41 -11.32
C LYS A 165 26.43 -0.38 -10.22
N ARG A 166 25.18 -0.72 -10.46
CA ARG A 166 24.40 -1.59 -9.57
C ARG A 166 24.72 -3.06 -9.82
N ASP A 167 25.80 -3.53 -9.22
CA ASP A 167 26.25 -4.92 -9.22
C ASP A 167 26.19 -5.53 -7.81
N ALA A 168 26.70 -6.75 -7.67
CA ALA A 168 26.68 -7.46 -6.38
C ALA A 168 27.38 -6.71 -5.25
N ALA A 169 28.44 -5.93 -5.53
CA ALA A 169 29.13 -5.12 -4.53
C ALA A 169 28.22 -3.97 -4.03
N TYR A 170 27.53 -3.30 -4.96
CA TYR A 170 26.56 -2.26 -4.62
C TYR A 170 25.43 -2.80 -3.72
N TYR A 171 24.83 -3.93 -4.09
CA TYR A 171 23.73 -4.51 -3.30
C TYR A 171 24.17 -5.03 -1.93
N LYS A 172 25.46 -5.36 -1.77
CA LYS A 172 26.04 -5.76 -0.49
C LYS A 172 26.27 -4.57 0.45
N ASP A 173 26.83 -3.48 -0.10
CA ASP A 173 27.34 -2.36 0.72
C ASP A 173 26.40 -1.13 0.71
N GLY A 174 25.51 -1.03 -0.27
CA GLY A 174 24.54 0.07 -0.43
C GLY A 174 25.18 1.45 -0.66
N LYS A 175 26.49 1.50 -0.93
CA LYS A 175 27.24 2.76 -1.00
C LYS A 175 27.20 3.35 -2.40
N GLU A 176 26.74 4.57 -2.48
CA GLU A 176 26.70 5.35 -3.71
C GLU A 176 27.22 6.77 -3.40
N PRO A 177 28.43 7.14 -3.81
CA PRO A 177 28.97 8.47 -3.53
C PRO A 177 28.13 9.55 -4.23
N ALA A 178 27.98 10.69 -3.56
CA ALA A 178 27.34 11.86 -4.15
C ALA A 178 28.06 12.33 -5.40
N ILE A 179 27.34 12.96 -6.31
CA ILE A 179 27.93 13.67 -7.48
C ILE A 179 28.84 14.78 -6.95
N GLN A 180 29.99 14.96 -7.59
CA GLN A 180 30.97 15.99 -7.22
C GLN A 180 30.32 17.38 -7.07
N GLY A 181 30.58 18.01 -5.95
CA GLY A 181 30.02 19.35 -5.61
C GLY A 181 28.71 19.31 -4.83
N TYR A 182 28.20 18.11 -4.52
CA TYR A 182 26.98 17.90 -3.73
C TYR A 182 27.21 16.91 -2.60
N THR A 183 26.27 16.87 -1.67
CA THR A 183 26.28 15.98 -0.49
C THR A 183 24.96 15.23 -0.36
N ASP A 184 24.95 14.16 0.44
CA ASP A 184 23.70 13.45 0.77
C ASP A 184 22.71 14.37 1.48
N GLN A 185 23.16 15.37 2.23
CA GLN A 185 22.29 16.36 2.86
C GLN A 185 21.58 17.26 1.85
N ASP A 186 22.24 17.59 0.73
CA ASP A 186 21.57 18.28 -0.38
C ASP A 186 20.46 17.42 -0.98
N ALA A 187 20.74 16.14 -1.18
CA ALA A 187 19.77 15.17 -1.72
C ALA A 187 18.57 14.96 -0.75
N ILE A 188 18.83 14.86 0.55
CA ILE A 188 17.79 14.76 1.59
C ILE A 188 16.88 15.99 1.52
N LYS A 189 17.48 17.18 1.47
CA LYS A 189 16.71 18.42 1.34
C LYS A 189 15.87 18.44 0.06
N TRP A 190 16.42 18.06 -1.08
CA TRP A 190 15.66 17.98 -2.35
C TRP A 190 14.50 16.98 -2.28
N CYS A 191 14.69 15.86 -1.58
CA CYS A 191 13.61 14.92 -1.34
C CYS A 191 12.51 15.54 -0.47
N ILE A 192 12.86 16.17 0.65
CA ILE A 192 11.89 16.83 1.53
C ILE A 192 11.07 17.87 0.77
N ASP A 193 11.74 18.77 0.04
CA ASP A 193 11.10 19.82 -0.75
C ASP A 193 10.15 19.23 -1.82
N SER A 194 10.61 18.22 -2.57
CA SER A 194 9.84 17.60 -3.66
C SER A 194 8.66 16.76 -3.14
N TYR A 195 8.85 16.00 -2.06
CA TYR A 195 7.75 15.29 -1.39
C TYR A 195 6.72 16.28 -0.85
N GLY A 196 7.15 17.37 -0.21
CA GLY A 196 6.27 18.41 0.30
C GLY A 196 5.38 18.99 -0.80
N GLU A 197 5.91 19.24 -1.98
CA GLU A 197 5.14 19.72 -3.14
C GLU A 197 4.13 18.66 -3.62
N CYS A 198 4.52 17.39 -3.68
CA CYS A 198 3.62 16.28 -4.04
C CYS A 198 2.50 16.07 -3.01
N LEU A 199 2.80 16.22 -1.71
CA LEU A 199 1.83 16.01 -0.63
C LEU A 199 0.66 16.98 -0.71
N VAL A 200 0.85 18.21 -1.18
CA VAL A 200 -0.26 19.17 -1.40
C VAL A 200 -1.31 18.60 -2.36
N ALA A 201 -0.88 17.92 -3.41
CA ALA A 201 -1.80 17.29 -4.36
C ALA A 201 -2.40 16.00 -3.79
N ALA A 202 -1.60 15.22 -3.06
CA ALA A 202 -2.01 13.95 -2.47
C ALA A 202 -3.08 14.13 -1.38
N GLU A 203 -2.94 15.15 -0.51
CA GLU A 203 -3.93 15.50 0.51
C GLU A 203 -5.29 15.85 -0.11
N LYS A 204 -5.28 16.67 -1.17
CA LYS A 204 -6.52 17.02 -1.90
C LYS A 204 -7.18 15.82 -2.56
N ALA A 205 -6.37 14.85 -2.99
CA ALA A 205 -6.83 13.65 -3.67
C ALA A 205 -7.24 12.52 -2.71
N GLY A 206 -6.86 12.61 -1.42
CA GLY A 206 -7.04 11.53 -0.46
C GLY A 206 -6.17 10.30 -0.75
N VAL A 207 -4.97 10.51 -1.35
CA VAL A 207 -4.03 9.46 -1.72
C VAL A 207 -2.80 9.53 -0.82
N VAL A 208 -2.39 8.39 -0.26
CA VAL A 208 -1.18 8.30 0.56
C VAL A 208 0.05 8.17 -0.32
N LEU A 209 1.09 8.95 -0.06
CA LEU A 209 2.41 8.82 -0.66
C LEU A 209 3.30 8.02 0.31
N ALA A 210 3.53 6.75 0.00
CA ALA A 210 4.30 5.84 0.83
C ALA A 210 5.77 5.82 0.37
N ILE A 211 6.64 6.52 1.11
CA ILE A 211 8.09 6.49 0.86
C ILE A 211 8.65 5.10 1.17
N GLU A 212 9.52 4.60 0.31
CA GLU A 212 10.09 3.26 0.40
C GLU A 212 11.57 3.28 0.82
N ASN A 213 11.98 2.31 1.67
CA ASN A 213 13.38 1.94 1.78
C ASN A 213 13.80 1.20 0.50
N HIS A 214 14.37 1.92 -0.44
CA HIS A 214 14.75 1.43 -1.76
C HIS A 214 16.22 1.73 -2.04
N TRP A 215 16.80 0.98 -2.98
CA TRP A 215 18.18 1.19 -3.43
C TRP A 215 18.43 2.62 -3.90
N GLY A 216 19.50 3.22 -3.42
CA GLY A 216 19.87 4.62 -3.55
C GLY A 216 19.87 5.32 -2.20
N LEU A 217 19.40 6.56 -2.11
CA LEU A 217 19.49 7.36 -0.89
C LEU A 217 18.74 6.72 0.29
N SER A 218 17.55 6.16 0.07
CA SER A 218 16.74 5.55 1.12
C SER A 218 17.11 4.11 1.48
N SER A 219 18.18 3.53 0.92
CA SER A 219 18.78 2.31 1.43
C SER A 219 19.43 2.55 2.80
N ASN A 220 19.82 3.79 3.10
CA ASN A 220 20.18 4.24 4.43
C ASN A 220 18.90 4.66 5.18
N ILE A 221 18.50 3.87 6.18
CA ILE A 221 17.26 4.14 6.92
C ILE A 221 17.32 5.38 7.81
N ASP A 222 18.50 5.87 8.17
CA ASP A 222 18.63 7.15 8.90
C ASP A 222 18.26 8.30 7.96
N TYR A 223 18.72 8.28 6.71
CA TYR A 223 18.32 9.25 5.68
C TYR A 223 16.83 9.13 5.33
N LEU A 224 16.31 7.91 5.21
CA LEU A 224 14.89 7.69 5.01
C LEU A 224 14.05 8.35 6.11
N LEU A 225 14.42 8.13 7.38
CA LEU A 225 13.72 8.71 8.53
C LEU A 225 13.93 10.23 8.62
N GLU A 226 15.08 10.76 8.20
CA GLU A 226 15.34 12.20 8.14
C GLU A 226 14.44 12.89 7.10
N ILE A 227 14.14 12.21 5.99
CA ILE A 227 13.17 12.68 4.99
C ILE A 227 11.74 12.55 5.51
N TYR A 228 11.38 11.40 6.10
CA TYR A 228 10.02 11.08 6.51
C TYR A 228 9.50 11.96 7.65
N LYS A 229 10.30 12.13 8.71
CA LYS A 229 9.85 12.78 9.96
C LYS A 229 9.33 14.21 9.78
N PRO A 230 10.00 15.11 9.04
CA PRO A 230 9.47 16.47 8.81
C PRO A 230 8.14 16.49 8.06
N LEU A 231 7.85 15.46 7.27
CA LEU A 231 6.65 15.35 6.43
C LEU A 231 5.52 14.57 7.10
N SER A 232 5.79 13.87 8.20
CA SER A 232 4.87 12.93 8.85
C SER A 232 3.64 13.58 9.50
N SER A 233 3.58 14.92 9.58
CA SER A 233 2.38 15.65 10.00
C SER A 233 1.30 15.68 8.91
N SER A 234 1.65 15.43 7.65
CA SER A 234 0.68 15.31 6.56
C SER A 234 -0.08 13.97 6.67
N PRO A 235 -1.43 13.98 6.62
CA PRO A 235 -2.22 12.76 6.62
C PRO A 235 -2.02 11.92 5.34
N ALA A 236 -1.43 12.51 4.30
CA ALA A 236 -1.09 11.81 3.05
C ALA A 236 0.32 11.21 3.06
N MET A 237 1.12 11.40 4.13
CA MET A 237 2.45 10.80 4.21
C MET A 237 2.39 9.41 4.82
N GLY A 238 2.90 8.42 4.10
CA GLY A 238 3.00 7.03 4.52
C GLY A 238 4.39 6.45 4.31
N MET A 239 4.56 5.18 4.69
CA MET A 239 5.80 4.45 4.45
C MET A 239 5.48 3.06 3.86
N ASN A 240 6.15 2.73 2.77
CA ASN A 240 6.25 1.37 2.26
C ASN A 240 7.54 0.74 2.78
N VAL A 241 7.43 -0.32 3.56
CA VAL A 241 8.62 -1.02 4.04
C VAL A 241 8.85 -2.26 3.20
N ASP A 242 9.91 -2.24 2.41
CA ASP A 242 10.33 -3.38 1.60
C ASP A 242 11.30 -4.26 2.40
N THR A 243 10.96 -5.54 2.55
CA THR A 243 11.74 -6.50 3.34
C THR A 243 13.08 -6.86 2.72
N GLY A 244 13.24 -6.68 1.42
CA GLY A 244 14.43 -7.06 0.65
C GLY A 244 15.40 -5.92 0.35
N ASN A 245 15.09 -4.68 0.69
CA ASN A 245 15.91 -3.53 0.34
C ASN A 245 16.77 -3.00 1.51
N PHE A 246 17.14 -3.86 2.43
CA PHE A 246 18.03 -3.51 3.54
C PHE A 246 19.47 -3.87 3.26
N VAL A 247 20.38 -3.01 3.69
CA VAL A 247 21.82 -3.30 3.68
C VAL A 247 22.21 -3.95 5.00
N GLY A 248 22.83 -5.13 4.95
CA GLY A 248 23.20 -5.90 6.14
C GLY A 248 22.02 -6.59 6.81
N ASN A 249 22.01 -6.65 8.17
CA ASN A 249 20.94 -7.31 8.89
C ASN A 249 19.61 -6.55 8.77
N PRO A 250 18.56 -7.13 8.16
CA PRO A 250 17.30 -6.43 7.92
C PRO A 250 16.48 -6.20 9.20
N TYR A 251 16.50 -7.11 10.18
CA TYR A 251 15.52 -7.13 11.25
C TYR A 251 15.58 -5.92 12.18
N PRO A 252 16.76 -5.46 12.69
CA PRO A 252 16.81 -4.23 13.49
C PRO A 252 16.37 -2.99 12.72
N GLN A 253 16.62 -2.97 11.41
CA GLN A 253 16.22 -1.87 10.55
C GLN A 253 14.70 -1.91 10.31
N PHE A 254 14.17 -3.10 10.07
CA PHE A 254 12.73 -3.32 9.90
C PHE A 254 11.94 -2.96 11.18
N GLU A 255 12.45 -3.34 12.38
CA GLU A 255 11.85 -2.93 13.66
C GLU A 255 11.73 -1.41 13.81
N ARG A 256 12.72 -0.65 13.31
CA ARG A 256 12.69 0.82 13.35
C ARG A 256 11.68 1.43 12.40
N LEU A 257 11.40 0.80 11.25
CA LEU A 257 10.47 1.30 10.23
C LEU A 257 9.04 0.79 10.44
N ALA A 258 8.85 -0.39 11.00
CA ALA A 258 7.55 -1.03 11.16
C ALA A 258 6.46 -0.15 11.82
N PRO A 259 6.76 0.70 12.84
CA PRO A 259 5.76 1.59 13.42
C PRO A 259 5.19 2.64 12.45
N TYR A 260 5.88 2.92 11.35
CA TYR A 260 5.47 3.88 10.32
C TYR A 260 4.87 3.22 9.09
N ALA A 261 4.91 1.88 9.02
CA ALA A 261 4.49 1.13 7.84
C ALA A 261 3.01 1.32 7.53
N THR A 262 2.71 1.81 6.34
CA THR A 262 1.37 1.87 5.74
C THR A 262 1.09 0.61 4.93
N ILE A 263 2.10 0.14 4.22
CA ILE A 263 2.12 -1.08 3.43
C ILE A 263 3.50 -1.73 3.53
N VAL A 264 3.58 -3.03 3.32
CA VAL A 264 4.84 -3.79 3.31
C VAL A 264 4.97 -4.51 1.99
N GLN A 265 6.07 -4.28 1.27
CA GLN A 265 6.46 -5.14 0.15
C GLN A 265 7.32 -6.28 0.70
N ALA A 266 6.89 -7.50 0.44
CA ALA A 266 7.52 -8.70 0.95
C ALA A 266 8.16 -9.49 -0.19
N LYS A 267 9.50 -9.52 -0.22
CA LYS A 267 10.26 -10.14 -1.31
C LYS A 267 10.49 -11.63 -1.08
N THR A 268 10.39 -12.42 -2.13
CA THR A 268 10.79 -13.82 -2.16
C THR A 268 11.72 -14.08 -3.34
N TYR A 269 12.65 -15.04 -3.17
CA TYR A 269 13.74 -15.26 -4.13
C TYR A 269 13.82 -16.71 -4.60
N TYR A 270 12.69 -17.37 -4.87
CA TYR A 270 12.69 -18.75 -5.37
C TYR A 270 13.49 -18.88 -6.66
N GLY A 271 14.38 -19.87 -6.70
CA GLY A 271 15.33 -20.06 -7.81
C GLY A 271 16.56 -19.12 -7.77
N GLY A 272 16.79 -18.41 -6.65
CA GLY A 272 17.82 -17.37 -6.49
C GLY A 272 17.37 -16.02 -7.05
N GLY A 273 17.90 -14.93 -6.48
CA GLY A 273 17.55 -13.58 -6.90
C GLY A 273 18.16 -13.16 -8.25
N PHE A 274 17.55 -12.21 -8.95
CA PHE A 274 18.11 -11.63 -10.17
C PHE A 274 19.33 -10.75 -9.90
N PHE A 275 19.28 -9.95 -8.84
CA PHE A 275 20.31 -8.97 -8.49
C PHE A 275 21.05 -9.36 -7.22
N TYR A 276 20.32 -9.86 -6.25
CA TYR A 276 20.80 -10.32 -4.95
C TYR A 276 19.83 -11.35 -4.41
N ASP A 277 20.22 -12.04 -3.36
CA ASP A 277 19.42 -13.07 -2.70
C ASP A 277 19.50 -12.84 -1.18
N LEU A 278 18.37 -12.84 -0.51
CA LEU A 278 18.27 -12.68 0.94
C LEU A 278 17.48 -13.84 1.54
N ASP A 279 18.07 -14.48 2.53
CA ASP A 279 17.35 -15.45 3.36
C ASP A 279 16.52 -14.70 4.41
N LEU A 280 15.24 -14.49 4.10
CA LEU A 280 14.31 -13.75 4.93
C LEU A 280 13.48 -14.71 5.79
N ASP A 281 13.67 -14.63 7.10
CA ASP A 281 12.82 -15.30 8.10
C ASP A 281 11.50 -14.53 8.24
N TYR A 282 10.49 -14.96 7.50
CA TYR A 282 9.17 -14.32 7.51
C TYR A 282 8.41 -14.48 8.82
N GLN A 283 8.78 -15.46 9.69
CA GLN A 283 8.23 -15.52 11.03
C GLN A 283 8.67 -14.30 11.87
N LYS A 284 9.96 -13.94 11.80
CA LYS A 284 10.47 -12.72 12.45
C LYS A 284 9.82 -11.46 11.90
N VAL A 285 9.64 -11.37 10.58
CA VAL A 285 8.94 -10.25 9.95
C VAL A 285 7.51 -10.13 10.50
N ALA A 286 6.78 -11.24 10.58
CA ALA A 286 5.42 -11.28 11.11
C ALA A 286 5.36 -10.84 12.60
N ASP A 287 6.31 -11.29 13.40
CA ASP A 287 6.37 -10.93 14.82
C ASP A 287 6.66 -9.43 15.03
N ILE A 288 7.55 -8.86 14.23
CA ILE A 288 7.82 -7.41 14.23
C ILE A 288 6.56 -6.63 13.84
N LEU A 289 5.85 -7.04 12.79
CA LEU A 289 4.62 -6.38 12.34
C LEU A 289 3.50 -6.49 13.36
N ARG A 290 3.34 -7.64 14.03
CA ARG A 290 2.36 -7.80 15.13
C ARG A 290 2.69 -6.87 16.29
N LYS A 291 3.97 -6.79 16.70
CA LYS A 291 4.45 -5.89 17.75
C LYS A 291 4.20 -4.42 17.41
N ALA A 292 4.32 -4.05 16.13
CA ALA A 292 4.03 -2.72 15.63
C ALA A 292 2.52 -2.46 15.42
N ASN A 293 1.64 -3.45 15.68
CA ASN A 293 0.19 -3.37 15.42
C ASN A 293 -0.13 -3.01 13.96
N PHE A 294 0.64 -3.53 13.02
CA PHE A 294 0.45 -3.30 11.58
C PHE A 294 -0.92 -3.80 11.11
N LYS A 295 -1.59 -3.02 10.28
CA LYS A 295 -2.95 -3.31 9.78
C LYS A 295 -3.09 -3.16 8.26
N GLY A 296 -2.02 -2.79 7.58
CA GLY A 296 -2.00 -2.58 6.15
C GLY A 296 -1.93 -3.89 5.35
N TYR A 297 -1.66 -3.76 4.06
CA TYR A 297 -1.43 -4.89 3.16
C TYR A 297 0.01 -5.34 3.21
N ILE A 298 0.22 -6.65 3.05
CA ILE A 298 1.50 -7.22 2.65
C ILE A 298 1.40 -7.55 1.16
N SER A 299 2.22 -6.88 0.36
CA SER A 299 2.28 -7.06 -1.09
C SER A 299 3.49 -7.93 -1.45
N LEU A 300 3.23 -9.10 -2.03
CA LEU A 300 4.28 -9.97 -2.52
C LEU A 300 5.03 -9.33 -3.69
N GLU A 301 6.35 -9.20 -3.57
CA GLU A 301 7.28 -9.00 -4.68
C GLU A 301 8.16 -10.24 -4.85
N MET A 302 7.75 -11.17 -5.71
CA MET A 302 8.58 -12.31 -6.09
C MET A 302 9.67 -11.82 -7.04
N GLU A 303 10.93 -11.87 -6.62
CA GLU A 303 12.09 -11.34 -7.33
C GLU A 303 13.12 -12.46 -7.64
N GLY A 304 12.67 -13.71 -7.55
CA GLY A 304 13.47 -14.88 -7.86
C GLY A 304 13.39 -15.29 -9.35
N LYS A 305 14.35 -16.13 -9.77
CA LYS A 305 14.46 -16.63 -11.15
C LYS A 305 13.51 -17.77 -11.47
N GLU A 306 12.85 -18.36 -10.48
CA GLU A 306 11.84 -19.40 -10.71
C GLU A 306 10.63 -18.79 -11.44
N ASN A 307 10.00 -19.61 -12.30
CA ASN A 307 8.82 -19.17 -13.04
C ASN A 307 7.71 -18.63 -12.09
N PRO A 308 7.17 -17.43 -12.31
CA PRO A 308 6.11 -16.86 -11.49
C PRO A 308 4.90 -17.78 -11.29
N ALA A 309 4.56 -18.61 -12.28
CA ALA A 309 3.43 -19.55 -12.18
C ALA A 309 3.61 -20.60 -11.06
N THR A 310 4.83 -20.86 -10.63
CA THR A 310 5.17 -21.76 -9.51
C THR A 310 5.64 -21.01 -8.28
N ALA A 311 6.43 -19.95 -8.43
CA ALA A 311 7.01 -19.21 -7.33
C ALA A 311 5.98 -18.34 -6.56
N VAL A 312 5.04 -17.70 -7.27
CA VAL A 312 4.00 -16.88 -6.64
C VAL A 312 3.07 -17.72 -5.73
N PRO A 313 2.55 -18.89 -6.15
CA PRO A 313 1.80 -19.78 -5.25
C PRO A 313 2.60 -20.23 -4.02
N LYS A 314 3.88 -20.60 -4.17
CA LYS A 314 4.76 -20.96 -3.04
C LYS A 314 4.92 -19.79 -2.05
N SER A 315 5.12 -18.59 -2.57
CA SER A 315 5.24 -17.36 -1.76
C SER A 315 3.95 -17.08 -0.98
N LEU A 316 2.79 -17.24 -1.63
CA LEU A 316 1.49 -17.06 -0.99
C LEU A 316 1.25 -18.08 0.12
N GLU A 317 1.63 -19.35 -0.09
CA GLU A 317 1.53 -20.39 0.93
C GLU A 317 2.39 -20.03 2.17
N LEU A 318 3.64 -19.61 1.95
CA LEU A 318 4.51 -19.12 3.02
C LEU A 318 3.85 -17.96 3.79
N PHE A 319 3.33 -16.96 3.08
CA PHE A 319 2.73 -15.79 3.72
C PHE A 319 1.45 -16.12 4.47
N ARG A 320 0.60 -16.99 3.94
CA ARG A 320 -0.59 -17.47 4.65
C ARG A 320 -0.23 -18.17 5.96
N LYS A 321 0.87 -18.92 5.99
CA LYS A 321 1.33 -19.63 7.19
C LYS A 321 1.77 -18.65 8.29
N VAL A 322 2.39 -17.54 7.95
CA VAL A 322 3.03 -16.65 8.94
C VAL A 322 2.19 -15.41 9.27
N PHE A 323 1.35 -14.91 8.36
CA PHE A 323 0.55 -13.69 8.53
C PHE A 323 -0.94 -13.94 8.83
N SER A 324 -1.33 -15.20 9.04
CA SER A 324 -2.70 -15.58 9.42
C SER A 324 -3.04 -15.16 10.84
#